data_089a0a85b3e5f7ecd08e1bf94ee0e1e5
#
_entry.id   089a0a85b3e5f7ecd08e1bf94ee0e1e5
#
_cell.length_a   1.000
_cell.length_b   1.000
_cell.length_c   1.000
_cell.angle_alpha   90.00
_cell.angle_beta   90.00
_cell.angle_gamma   90.00
#
_symmetry.space_group_name_H-M   'P 1'
#
loop_
_entity.id
_entity.type
_entity.pdbx_description
1 polymer ?
#
loop_
_entity_poly.entity_id
_entity_poly.type
_entity_poly.pdbx_seq_one_letter_code
_entity_poly.pdbx_strand_id
1 'polypeptide(L)'
;MTTSEFKSMVVGSFLFPLTVDQENCIDDITKYFSCRDDRRIHIVNGYAGTGKTTLISNIVQCLNSLNVNTVLLAPTGRAAKVLSEHCKAPAYTIHKYIYRTFQDEFGNFNVILSKKQRANTIFFIDESSMIANGIGSGENQYSERDLLEDLLTFIFGKRG
;
A
#
# COMPACT_ATOMS: atom_id res chain seq x y z
N MET A 1 23.12 -0.14 -3.17
CA MET A 1 22.57 1.15 -3.64
C MET A 1 22.43 2.08 -2.45
N THR A 2 22.98 3.24 -2.54
CA THR A 2 22.89 4.27 -1.51
C THR A 2 21.54 5.01 -1.59
N THR A 3 21.19 5.72 -0.52
CA THR A 3 20.00 6.60 -0.47
C THR A 3 20.03 7.64 -1.59
N SER A 4 21.22 8.20 -1.87
CA SER A 4 21.41 9.21 -2.91
C SER A 4 21.18 8.64 -4.33
N GLU A 5 21.66 7.43 -4.59
CA GLU A 5 21.45 6.76 -5.88
C GLU A 5 19.97 6.46 -6.13
N PHE A 6 19.24 6.00 -5.11
CA PHE A 6 17.82 5.77 -5.22
C PHE A 6 17.04 7.07 -5.48
N LYS A 7 17.36 8.15 -4.73
CA LYS A 7 16.76 9.46 -4.97
C LYS A 7 17.00 9.92 -6.42
N SER A 8 18.23 9.84 -6.90
CA SER A 8 18.58 10.25 -8.27
C SER A 8 17.83 9.44 -9.32
N MET A 9 17.64 8.14 -9.09
CA MET A 9 16.86 7.26 -9.97
C MET A 9 15.38 7.67 -10.00
N VAL A 10 14.77 7.92 -8.83
CA VAL A 10 13.36 8.34 -8.75
C VAL A 10 13.18 9.70 -9.43
N VAL A 11 14.00 10.70 -9.10
CA VAL A 11 13.93 12.03 -9.71
C VAL A 11 14.11 11.95 -11.23
N GLY A 12 15.07 11.16 -11.70
CA GLY A 12 15.34 10.96 -13.14
C GLY A 12 14.23 10.23 -13.90
N SER A 13 13.30 9.57 -13.20
CA SER A 13 12.16 8.89 -13.82
C SER A 13 11.00 9.82 -14.20
N PHE A 14 11.01 11.07 -13.73
CA PHE A 14 9.98 12.04 -14.07
C PHE A 14 10.26 12.72 -15.40
N LEU A 15 9.21 12.86 -16.20
CA LEU A 15 9.26 13.54 -17.51
C LEU A 15 9.21 15.08 -17.39
N PHE A 16 8.78 15.58 -16.25
CA PHE A 16 8.60 17.01 -15.98
C PHE A 16 9.33 17.39 -14.69
N PRO A 17 9.71 18.68 -14.55
CA PRO A 17 10.29 19.17 -13.31
C PRO A 17 9.37 18.89 -12.11
N LEU A 18 9.94 18.44 -11.03
CA LEU A 18 9.24 18.24 -9.77
C LEU A 18 8.96 19.58 -9.09
N THR A 19 7.85 19.65 -8.35
CA THR A 19 7.63 20.75 -7.43
C THR A 19 8.49 20.57 -6.17
N VAL A 20 8.71 21.63 -5.43
CA VAL A 20 9.46 21.58 -4.15
C VAL A 20 8.84 20.57 -3.18
N ASP A 21 7.50 20.50 -3.10
CA ASP A 21 6.81 19.56 -2.22
C ASP A 21 7.01 18.11 -2.67
N GLN A 22 7.05 17.85 -3.96
CA GLN A 22 7.32 16.52 -4.50
C GLN A 22 8.78 16.11 -4.23
N GLU A 23 9.73 17.01 -4.36
CA GLU A 23 11.14 16.74 -4.02
C GLU A 23 11.28 16.43 -2.52
N ASN A 24 10.67 17.25 -1.66
CA ASN A 24 10.66 17.00 -0.21
C ASN A 24 10.05 15.63 0.13
N CYS A 25 8.95 15.27 -0.52
CA CYS A 25 8.30 13.98 -0.33
C CYS A 25 9.22 12.81 -0.74
N ILE A 26 9.94 12.93 -1.86
CA ILE A 26 10.94 11.96 -2.30
C ILE A 26 12.06 11.84 -1.27
N ASP A 27 12.54 12.95 -0.72
CA ASP A 27 13.57 12.96 0.32
C ASP A 27 13.13 12.22 1.57
N ASP A 28 11.90 12.44 2.02
CA ASP A 28 11.37 11.78 3.20
C ASP A 28 11.14 10.28 2.97
N ILE A 29 10.63 9.90 1.81
CA ILE A 29 10.48 8.48 1.42
C ILE A 29 11.86 7.81 1.33
N THR A 30 12.85 8.50 0.80
CA THR A 30 14.21 7.97 0.68
C THR A 30 14.85 7.75 2.06
N LYS A 31 14.67 8.68 3.00
CA LYS A 31 15.08 8.52 4.41
C LYS A 31 14.34 7.35 5.07
N TYR A 32 13.04 7.23 4.80
CA TYR A 32 12.22 6.11 5.28
C TYR A 32 12.79 4.76 4.88
N PHE A 33 13.22 4.56 3.63
CA PHE A 33 13.83 3.31 3.18
C PHE A 33 15.22 3.04 3.78
N SER A 34 15.92 4.06 4.22
CA SER A 34 17.26 3.95 4.82
C SER A 34 17.24 3.56 6.29
N CYS A 35 16.11 3.65 6.94
CA CYS A 35 15.95 3.34 8.35
C CYS A 35 15.69 1.82 8.54
N ARG A 36 16.26 1.21 9.57
CA ARG A 36 16.19 -0.25 9.83
C ARG A 36 14.98 -0.72 10.64
N ASP A 37 14.06 0.19 10.99
CA ASP A 37 12.87 -0.19 11.75
C ASP A 37 11.83 -0.82 10.82
N ASP A 38 11.43 -2.05 11.09
CA ASP A 38 10.51 -2.83 10.27
C ASP A 38 9.03 -2.45 10.44
N ARG A 39 8.71 -1.63 11.45
CA ARG A 39 7.32 -1.26 11.79
C ARG A 39 7.07 0.22 11.59
N ARG A 40 7.14 0.68 10.33
CA ARG A 40 6.95 2.09 10.00
C ARG A 40 5.88 2.28 8.97
N ILE A 41 5.18 3.41 9.10
CA ILE A 41 4.22 3.90 8.12
C ILE A 41 4.68 5.29 7.69
N HIS A 42 4.73 5.51 6.38
CA HIS A 42 4.93 6.84 5.80
C HIS A 42 3.62 7.28 5.15
N ILE A 43 3.12 8.45 5.53
CA ILE A 43 1.87 8.99 5.03
C ILE A 43 2.18 10.13 4.07
N VAL A 44 1.77 9.98 2.80
CA VAL A 44 1.84 11.02 1.79
C VAL A 44 0.48 11.72 1.74
N ASN A 45 0.42 12.94 2.21
CA ASN A 45 -0.79 13.77 2.19
C ASN A 45 -0.70 14.86 1.12
N GLY A 46 -1.83 15.21 0.52
CA GLY A 46 -1.91 16.28 -0.48
C GLY A 46 -3.28 16.32 -1.16
N TYR A 47 -3.65 17.47 -1.69
CA TYR A 47 -4.92 17.66 -2.40
C TYR A 47 -5.03 16.80 -3.67
N ALA A 48 -6.25 16.66 -4.20
CA ALA A 48 -6.46 16.02 -5.50
C ALA A 48 -5.66 16.76 -6.59
N GLY A 49 -5.10 15.99 -7.53
CA GLY A 49 -4.33 16.56 -8.65
C GLY A 49 -2.89 16.98 -8.32
N THR A 50 -2.39 16.82 -7.09
CA THR A 50 -0.99 17.17 -6.74
C THR A 50 0.05 16.14 -7.22
N GLY A 51 -0.36 15.10 -7.93
CA GLY A 51 0.55 14.10 -8.50
C GLY A 51 0.94 12.97 -7.55
N LYS A 52 0.21 12.73 -6.44
CA LYS A 52 0.50 11.64 -5.49
C LYS A 52 0.61 10.28 -6.17
N THR A 53 -0.37 9.91 -6.99
CA THR A 53 -0.39 8.62 -7.69
C THR A 53 0.75 8.53 -8.69
N THR A 54 1.10 9.63 -9.37
CA THR A 54 2.26 9.68 -10.27
C THR A 54 3.56 9.48 -9.50
N LEU A 55 3.70 10.12 -8.34
CA LEU A 55 4.86 9.96 -7.45
C LEU A 55 5.01 8.49 -7.02
N ILE A 56 3.94 7.89 -6.50
CA ILE A 56 3.90 6.48 -6.10
C ILE A 56 4.27 5.58 -7.29
N SER A 57 3.71 5.84 -8.47
CA SER A 57 3.99 5.05 -9.67
C SER A 57 5.47 5.03 -10.04
N ASN A 58 6.12 6.19 -10.06
CA ASN A 58 7.55 6.27 -10.36
C ASN A 58 8.41 5.55 -9.30
N ILE A 59 8.09 5.73 -8.02
CA ILE A 59 8.78 5.03 -6.92
C ILE A 59 8.63 3.50 -7.06
N VAL A 60 7.41 3.02 -7.31
CA VAL A 60 7.14 1.58 -7.48
C VAL A 60 7.90 1.02 -8.67
N GLN A 61 7.94 1.71 -9.80
CA GLN A 61 8.70 1.28 -10.97
C GLN A 61 10.21 1.21 -10.68
N CYS A 62 10.75 2.20 -9.97
CA CYS A 62 12.15 2.17 -9.52
C CYS A 62 12.43 0.99 -8.58
N LEU A 63 11.57 0.74 -7.59
CA LEU A 63 11.72 -0.38 -6.67
C LEU A 63 11.64 -1.74 -7.38
N ASN A 64 10.71 -1.88 -8.33
CA ASN A 64 10.56 -3.10 -9.11
C ASN A 64 11.79 -3.36 -10.00
N SER A 65 12.40 -2.33 -10.58
CA SER A 65 13.65 -2.47 -11.35
C SER A 65 14.83 -2.92 -10.48
N LEU A 66 14.75 -2.70 -9.16
CA LEU A 66 15.72 -3.14 -8.16
C LEU A 66 15.35 -4.50 -7.54
N ASN A 67 14.34 -5.20 -8.06
CA ASN A 67 13.83 -6.46 -7.51
C ASN A 67 13.35 -6.37 -6.06
N VAL A 68 12.90 -5.19 -5.61
CA VAL A 68 12.27 -5.03 -4.31
C VAL A 68 10.81 -5.46 -4.40
N ASN A 69 10.37 -6.32 -3.47
CA ASN A 69 8.97 -6.76 -3.45
C ASN A 69 8.06 -5.59 -3.09
N THR A 70 7.12 -5.28 -3.99
CA THR A 70 6.09 -4.25 -3.77
C THR A 70 4.70 -4.86 -3.87
N VAL A 71 3.77 -4.36 -3.07
CA VAL A 71 2.35 -4.72 -3.11
C VAL A 71 1.52 -3.45 -3.16
N LEU A 72 0.65 -3.36 -4.16
CA LEU A 72 -0.22 -2.21 -4.38
C LEU A 72 -1.64 -2.56 -3.92
N LEU A 73 -2.17 -1.76 -3.02
CA LEU A 73 -3.50 -1.95 -2.43
C LEU A 73 -4.34 -0.69 -2.56
N ALA A 74 -5.66 -0.88 -2.67
CA ALA A 74 -6.63 0.22 -2.63
C ALA A 74 -7.91 -0.26 -1.93
N PRO A 75 -8.73 0.64 -1.35
CA PRO A 75 -9.95 0.25 -0.66
C PRO A 75 -11.04 -0.28 -1.61
N THR A 76 -11.07 0.15 -2.86
CA THR A 76 -12.10 -0.24 -3.83
C THR A 76 -11.50 -0.88 -5.09
N GLY A 77 -12.31 -1.69 -5.80
CA GLY A 77 -11.90 -2.31 -7.07
C GLY A 77 -11.57 -1.28 -8.16
N ARG A 78 -12.31 -0.18 -8.20
CA ARG A 78 -12.06 0.93 -9.15
C ARG A 78 -10.71 1.59 -8.87
N ALA A 79 -10.43 1.93 -7.62
CA ALA A 79 -9.16 2.53 -7.23
C ALA A 79 -7.98 1.56 -7.49
N ALA A 80 -8.14 0.27 -7.18
CA ALA A 80 -7.13 -0.75 -7.48
C ALA A 80 -6.84 -0.86 -8.98
N LYS A 81 -7.87 -0.79 -9.83
CA LYS A 81 -7.69 -0.81 -11.29
C LYS A 81 -6.89 0.41 -11.77
N VAL A 82 -7.27 1.61 -11.34
CA VAL A 82 -6.58 2.85 -11.69
C VAL A 82 -5.11 2.81 -11.22
N LEU A 83 -4.88 2.38 -9.97
CA LEU A 83 -3.53 2.23 -9.43
C LEU A 83 -2.67 1.25 -10.23
N SER A 84 -3.27 0.10 -10.63
CA SER A 84 -2.59 -0.90 -11.46
C SER A 84 -2.19 -0.35 -12.82
N GLU A 85 -3.07 0.42 -13.47
CA GLU A 85 -2.80 1.04 -14.77
C GLU A 85 -1.68 2.09 -14.68
N HIS A 86 -1.69 2.92 -13.64
CA HIS A 86 -0.67 3.93 -13.41
C HIS A 86 0.70 3.33 -13.08
N CYS A 87 0.74 2.35 -12.17
CA CYS A 87 1.99 1.73 -11.72
C CYS A 87 2.52 0.67 -12.69
N LYS A 88 1.74 0.26 -13.70
CA LYS A 88 2.05 -0.85 -14.63
C LYS A 88 2.40 -2.14 -13.86
N ALA A 89 1.74 -2.36 -12.74
CA ALA A 89 1.94 -3.48 -11.84
C ALA A 89 0.60 -3.94 -11.26
N PRO A 90 0.44 -5.22 -10.88
CA PRO A 90 -0.80 -5.71 -10.28
C PRO A 90 -1.14 -4.95 -8.99
N ALA A 91 -2.38 -4.48 -8.89
CA ALA A 91 -2.93 -3.90 -7.67
C ALA A 91 -4.22 -4.65 -7.27
N TYR A 92 -4.49 -4.70 -5.97
CA TYR A 92 -5.58 -5.47 -5.41
C TYR A 92 -6.42 -4.60 -4.47
N THR A 93 -7.66 -4.99 -4.22
CA THR A 93 -8.38 -4.42 -3.08
C THR A 93 -7.80 -4.96 -1.78
N ILE A 94 -7.81 -4.12 -0.72
CA ILE A 94 -7.34 -4.52 0.61
C ILE A 94 -8.03 -5.82 1.02
N HIS A 95 -9.35 -5.89 0.94
CA HIS A 95 -10.13 -7.07 1.30
C HIS A 95 -9.66 -8.33 0.55
N LYS A 96 -9.55 -8.27 -0.78
CA LYS A 96 -9.14 -9.42 -1.58
C LYS A 96 -7.73 -9.90 -1.24
N TYR A 97 -6.86 -8.99 -0.79
CA TYR A 97 -5.47 -9.30 -0.52
C TYR A 97 -5.26 -9.89 0.88
N ILE A 98 -5.91 -9.32 1.89
CA ILE A 98 -5.66 -9.71 3.28
C ILE A 98 -6.58 -10.82 3.79
N TYR A 99 -7.75 -11.03 3.18
CA TYR A 99 -8.69 -12.04 3.64
C TYR A 99 -8.72 -13.28 2.74
N ARG A 100 -9.11 -14.41 3.36
CA ARG A 100 -9.47 -15.66 2.69
C ARG A 100 -10.85 -16.08 3.18
N THR A 101 -11.67 -16.53 2.24
CA THR A 101 -12.99 -17.11 2.55
C THR A 101 -12.86 -18.63 2.52
N PHE A 102 -13.44 -19.31 3.49
CA PHE A 102 -13.59 -20.75 3.51
C PHE A 102 -15.00 -21.13 3.95
N GLN A 103 -15.45 -22.29 3.54
CA GLN A 103 -16.74 -22.85 3.95
C GLN A 103 -16.49 -23.86 5.07
N ASP A 104 -17.22 -23.74 6.18
CA ASP A 104 -17.15 -24.71 7.27
C ASP A 104 -17.94 -26.00 6.95
N GLU A 105 -17.87 -26.99 7.84
CA GLU A 105 -18.55 -28.28 7.71
C GLU A 105 -20.09 -28.15 7.69
N PHE A 106 -20.63 -27.04 8.17
CA PHE A 106 -22.05 -26.72 8.19
C PHE A 106 -22.52 -25.91 6.98
N GLY A 107 -21.60 -25.60 6.04
CA GLY A 107 -21.91 -24.84 4.84
C GLY A 107 -21.84 -23.32 5.01
N ASN A 108 -21.46 -22.79 6.19
CA ASN A 108 -21.33 -21.34 6.41
C ASN A 108 -20.02 -20.82 5.83
N PHE A 109 -20.08 -19.64 5.23
CA PHE A 109 -18.89 -18.94 4.75
C PHE A 109 -18.25 -18.14 5.90
N ASN A 110 -16.99 -18.44 6.15
CA ASN A 110 -16.17 -17.77 7.16
C ASN A 110 -15.03 -17.02 6.49
N VAL A 111 -14.65 -15.88 7.09
CA VAL A 111 -13.57 -15.02 6.61
C VAL A 111 -12.45 -15.00 7.62
N ILE A 112 -11.24 -15.30 7.19
CA ILE A 112 -10.03 -15.27 8.02
C ILE A 112 -8.98 -14.34 7.43
N LEU A 113 -8.17 -13.75 8.30
CA LEU A 113 -7.00 -12.99 7.90
C LEU A 113 -5.94 -13.95 7.34
N SER A 114 -5.48 -13.68 6.12
CA SER A 114 -4.41 -14.45 5.49
C SER A 114 -3.09 -14.27 6.22
N LYS A 115 -2.23 -15.26 6.14
CA LYS A 115 -0.83 -15.10 6.60
C LYS A 115 -0.04 -14.29 5.57
N LYS A 116 0.84 -13.38 6.03
CA LYS A 116 1.77 -12.67 5.18
C LYS A 116 2.65 -13.66 4.39
N GLN A 117 2.67 -13.54 3.06
CA GLN A 117 3.33 -14.54 2.22
C GLN A 117 4.83 -14.25 1.96
N ARG A 118 5.27 -12.99 2.02
CA ARG A 118 6.64 -12.60 1.70
C ARG A 118 7.22 -11.65 2.75
N ALA A 119 8.42 -11.96 3.22
CA ALA A 119 9.22 -11.01 4.01
C ALA A 119 9.74 -9.87 3.11
N ASN A 120 10.17 -8.77 3.71
CA ASN A 120 10.78 -7.62 3.02
C ASN A 120 9.91 -7.10 1.86
N THR A 121 8.64 -6.87 2.14
CA THR A 121 7.66 -6.34 1.17
C THR A 121 7.25 -4.93 1.57
N ILE A 122 7.27 -4.02 0.61
CA ILE A 122 6.75 -2.65 0.77
C ILE A 122 5.32 -2.61 0.29
N PHE A 123 4.42 -2.16 1.15
CA PHE A 123 3.00 -2.00 0.83
C PHE A 123 2.72 -0.55 0.48
N PHE A 124 2.13 -0.32 -0.68
CA PHE A 124 1.61 0.98 -1.11
C PHE A 124 0.09 0.93 -1.05
N ILE A 125 -0.51 1.87 -0.33
CA ILE A 125 -1.95 1.94 -0.15
C ILE A 125 -2.42 3.29 -0.68
N ASP A 126 -3.11 3.28 -1.82
CA ASP A 126 -3.69 4.48 -2.39
C ASP A 126 -5.11 4.69 -1.86
N GLU A 127 -5.60 5.93 -1.88
CA GLU A 127 -6.93 6.32 -1.38
C GLU A 127 -7.18 5.87 0.07
N SER A 128 -6.15 5.90 0.93
CA SER A 128 -6.20 5.40 2.30
C SER A 128 -7.23 6.12 3.19
N SER A 129 -7.63 7.35 2.83
CA SER A 129 -8.71 8.09 3.51
C SER A 129 -10.09 7.42 3.40
N MET A 130 -10.27 6.51 2.45
CA MET A 130 -11.50 5.74 2.28
C MET A 130 -11.52 4.45 3.13
N ILE A 131 -10.47 4.15 3.87
CA ILE A 131 -10.44 2.98 4.75
C ILE A 131 -11.34 3.29 5.96
N ALA A 132 -12.43 2.53 6.10
CA ALA A 132 -13.33 2.71 7.23
C ALA A 132 -12.65 2.31 8.54
N ASN A 133 -12.75 3.19 9.53
CA ASN A 133 -12.37 2.90 10.91
C ASN A 133 -13.65 2.57 11.68
N GLY A 134 -13.69 1.41 12.30
CA GLY A 134 -14.77 0.99 13.17
C GLY A 134 -15.60 -0.18 12.63
N ILE A 135 -16.38 -0.75 13.53
CA ILE A 135 -17.28 -1.89 13.27
C ILE A 135 -18.49 -1.34 12.49
N GLY A 136 -18.60 -1.70 11.22
CA GLY A 136 -19.77 -1.34 10.41
C GLY A 136 -21.02 -2.09 10.90
N SER A 137 -22.15 -1.39 10.99
CA SER A 137 -23.45 -1.94 11.36
C SER A 137 -24.14 -2.66 10.18
N GLY A 138 -23.41 -3.42 9.38
CA GLY A 138 -23.95 -4.14 8.21
C GLY A 138 -24.09 -5.65 8.44
N GLU A 139 -25.04 -6.28 7.74
CA GLU A 139 -25.32 -7.72 7.82
C GLU A 139 -24.23 -8.63 7.18
N ASN A 140 -23.11 -8.07 6.72
CA ASN A 140 -22.05 -8.83 6.08
C ASN A 140 -20.96 -9.20 7.09
N GLN A 141 -20.39 -10.40 6.99
CA GLN A 141 -19.30 -10.91 7.84
C GLN A 141 -18.05 -10.01 7.91
N TYR A 142 -17.89 -9.07 6.97
CA TYR A 142 -16.82 -8.05 6.96
C TYR A 142 -17.16 -6.82 7.81
N SER A 143 -18.43 -6.60 8.17
CA SER A 143 -18.88 -5.40 8.89
C SER A 143 -18.49 -5.36 10.36
N GLU A 144 -18.13 -6.50 10.94
CA GLU A 144 -17.69 -6.62 12.34
C GLU A 144 -16.19 -6.41 12.53
N ARG A 145 -15.42 -6.22 11.43
CA ARG A 145 -13.96 -6.09 11.48
C ARG A 145 -13.52 -4.68 11.17
N ASP A 146 -12.56 -4.19 11.94
CA ASP A 146 -11.84 -2.97 11.61
C ASP A 146 -10.81 -3.28 10.50
N LEU A 147 -11.11 -2.82 9.29
CA LEU A 147 -10.28 -3.08 8.11
C LEU A 147 -8.86 -2.53 8.28
N LEU A 148 -8.73 -1.38 8.94
CA LEU A 148 -7.42 -0.77 9.20
C LEU A 148 -6.61 -1.61 10.18
N GLU A 149 -7.23 -2.06 11.27
CA GLU A 149 -6.57 -2.90 12.27
C GLU A 149 -6.14 -4.25 11.66
N ASP A 150 -7.01 -4.89 10.90
CA ASP A 150 -6.71 -6.15 10.21
C ASP A 150 -5.58 -5.95 9.17
N LEU A 151 -5.56 -4.84 8.43
CA LEU A 151 -4.50 -4.51 7.49
C LEU A 151 -3.15 -4.33 8.20
N LEU A 152 -3.13 -3.57 9.31
CA LEU A 152 -1.92 -3.37 10.10
C LEU A 152 -1.43 -4.68 10.74
N THR A 153 -2.36 -5.50 11.22
CA THR A 153 -2.06 -6.85 11.74
C THR A 153 -1.49 -7.75 10.65
N PHE A 154 -2.04 -7.68 9.43
CA PHE A 154 -1.53 -8.46 8.29
C PHE A 154 -0.11 -8.03 7.91
N ILE A 155 0.17 -6.71 7.87
CA ILE A 155 1.47 -6.17 7.45
C ILE A 155 2.55 -6.40 8.52
N PHE A 156 2.24 -6.11 9.77
CA PHE A 156 3.22 -6.07 10.86
C PHE A 156 3.19 -7.27 11.81
N GLY A 157 2.15 -8.11 11.71
CA GLY A 157 1.87 -9.17 12.70
C GLY A 157 1.14 -8.64 13.93
N LYS A 158 0.61 -9.56 14.75
CA LYS A 158 -0.03 -9.18 16.01
C LYS A 158 0.97 -8.46 16.91
N ARG A 159 0.50 -7.41 17.58
CA ARG A 159 1.24 -6.85 18.71
C ARG A 159 1.32 -7.95 19.78
N GLY A 160 2.52 -8.40 20.08
CA GLY A 160 2.78 -9.27 21.22
C GLY A 160 2.67 -8.50 22.52
#